data_7a936e9686ce38e31fd9f49afb45137f
#
_entry.id   7a936e9686ce38e31fd9f49afb45137f
#
_cell.length_a   1.000
_cell.length_b   1.000
_cell.length_c   1.000
_cell.angle_alpha   90.00
_cell.angle_beta   90.00
_cell.angle_gamma   90.00
#
_symmetry.space_group_name_H-M   'P 1'
#
loop_
_entity.id
_entity.type
_entity.pdbx_description
1 polymer ?
#
loop_
_entity_poly.entity_id
_entity_poly.type
_entity_poly.pdbx_seq_one_letter_code
_entity_poly.pdbx_strand_id
1 'polypeptide(L)'
;MRKLYEYMSPEQSQIQLMESNDGKDLYMQGLFIQGDVKNQNGRVYPKDEIKKAVENVTERLNKGETVMGELDHPEELQINLDRVSHIITDLYCEDSNGLGKLKIIETPMGNIARALLKAGAKLGVSSRGSGNVNESGRVSDFDIVTVDIVAQPSAPDAYP
;
A
#
# COMPACT_ATOMS: atom_id res chain seq x y z
N MET A 1 3.71 -6.12 19.59
CA MET A 1 3.35 -6.01 18.16
C MET A 1 4.47 -5.42 17.34
N ARG A 2 4.67 -5.96 16.16
CA ARG A 2 5.70 -5.49 15.25
C ARG A 2 5.11 -4.55 14.22
N LYS A 3 5.93 -3.61 13.75
CA LYS A 3 5.62 -2.84 12.54
C LYS A 3 5.86 -3.73 11.34
N LEU A 4 4.92 -3.76 10.41
CA LEU A 4 4.95 -4.62 9.24
C LEU A 4 4.84 -3.78 7.97
N TYR A 5 5.87 -3.85 7.13
CA TYR A 5 5.93 -3.15 5.84
C TYR A 5 6.09 -4.20 4.75
N GLU A 6 5.13 -4.25 3.82
CA GLU A 6 5.18 -5.24 2.74
C GLU A 6 5.16 -4.55 1.39
N TYR A 7 6.31 -4.51 0.77
CA TYR A 7 6.47 -3.92 -0.55
C TYR A 7 5.95 -4.87 -1.63
N MET A 8 5.26 -4.30 -2.60
CA MET A 8 4.90 -4.98 -3.84
C MET A 8 5.40 -4.14 -5.01
N SER A 9 6.21 -4.77 -5.90
CA SER A 9 6.68 -4.10 -7.10
C SER A 9 5.51 -3.73 -8.01
N PRO A 10 5.68 -2.78 -8.93
CA PRO A 10 4.64 -2.46 -9.91
C PRO A 10 4.17 -3.69 -10.69
N GLU A 11 5.09 -4.60 -10.99
CA GLU A 11 4.80 -5.83 -11.73
C GLU A 11 3.97 -6.81 -10.89
N GLN A 12 4.35 -7.03 -9.63
CA GLN A 12 3.61 -7.89 -8.71
C GLN A 12 2.22 -7.34 -8.42
N SER A 13 2.13 -6.04 -8.23
CA SER A 13 0.90 -5.33 -7.92
C SER A 13 0.00 -5.16 -9.14
N GLN A 14 0.55 -5.31 -10.35
CA GLN A 14 -0.18 -5.06 -11.60
C GLN A 14 -0.83 -3.69 -11.60
N ILE A 15 -0.05 -2.69 -11.20
CA ILE A 15 -0.52 -1.31 -11.08
C ILE A 15 -1.03 -0.80 -12.42
N GLN A 16 -2.21 -0.25 -12.40
CA GLN A 16 -2.81 0.47 -13.53
C GLN A 16 -2.98 1.93 -13.13
N LEU A 17 -2.56 2.82 -14.01
CA LEU A 17 -2.80 4.24 -13.86
C LEU A 17 -4.11 4.58 -14.56
N MET A 18 -4.94 5.37 -13.88
CA MET A 18 -6.23 5.81 -14.42
C MET A 18 -6.34 7.32 -14.24
N GLU A 19 -6.80 8.00 -15.27
CA GLU A 19 -7.06 9.42 -15.18
C GLU A 19 -8.57 9.66 -15.25
N SER A 20 -9.04 10.72 -14.57
CA SER A 20 -10.41 11.19 -14.76
C SER A 20 -10.57 11.74 -16.18
N ASN A 21 -11.83 11.84 -16.66
CA ASN A 21 -12.12 12.30 -18.01
C ASN A 21 -11.56 13.68 -18.33
N ASP A 22 -11.46 14.55 -17.33
CA ASP A 22 -10.89 15.90 -17.48
C ASP A 22 -9.37 15.95 -17.28
N GLY A 23 -8.74 14.81 -17.00
CA GLY A 23 -7.30 14.71 -16.77
C GLY A 23 -6.79 15.31 -15.47
N LYS A 24 -7.67 15.78 -14.58
CA LYS A 24 -7.27 16.43 -13.33
C LYS A 24 -6.88 15.43 -12.26
N ASP A 25 -7.56 14.30 -12.21
CA ASP A 25 -7.34 13.30 -11.15
C ASP A 25 -6.57 12.11 -11.70
N LEU A 26 -5.61 11.65 -10.93
CA LEU A 26 -4.81 10.48 -11.26
C LEU A 26 -4.95 9.46 -10.15
N TYR A 27 -5.17 8.20 -10.54
CA TYR A 27 -5.38 7.09 -9.63
C TYR A 27 -4.40 5.97 -9.93
N MET A 28 -4.04 5.23 -8.88
CA MET A 28 -3.34 3.95 -9.01
C MET A 28 -4.26 2.85 -8.51
N GLN A 29 -4.37 1.78 -9.26
CA GLN A 29 -5.20 0.63 -8.90
C GLN A 29 -4.41 -0.65 -9.07
N GLY A 30 -4.58 -1.58 -8.16
CA GLY A 30 -3.90 -2.87 -8.27
C GLY A 30 -4.00 -3.72 -7.02
N LEU A 31 -3.16 -4.72 -6.96
CA LEU A 31 -3.02 -5.60 -5.81
C LEU A 31 -2.16 -4.88 -4.78
N PHE A 32 -2.74 -4.57 -3.62
CA PHE A 32 -2.04 -3.81 -2.58
C PHE A 32 -1.40 -4.69 -1.52
N ILE A 33 -1.98 -5.87 -1.25
CA ILE A 33 -1.38 -6.83 -0.33
C ILE A 33 -1.79 -8.26 -0.73
N GLN A 34 -0.83 -9.17 -0.66
CA GLN A 34 -1.04 -10.56 -1.06
C GLN A 34 -1.08 -11.46 0.17
N GLY A 35 -2.12 -12.30 0.24
CA GLY A 35 -2.28 -13.28 1.29
C GLY A 35 -1.92 -14.68 0.85
N ASP A 36 -1.73 -15.57 1.81
CA ASP A 36 -1.50 -17.02 1.65
C ASP A 36 -0.23 -17.39 0.88
N VAL A 37 0.63 -16.43 0.59
CA VAL A 37 1.90 -16.64 -0.11
C VAL A 37 3.03 -16.06 0.72
N LYS A 38 4.11 -16.80 0.87
CA LYS A 38 5.29 -16.31 1.58
C LYS A 38 5.93 -15.19 0.76
N ASN A 39 6.03 -14.00 1.35
CA ASN A 39 6.57 -12.84 0.66
C ASN A 39 8.09 -12.74 0.81
N GLN A 40 8.67 -11.69 0.22
CA GLN A 40 10.12 -11.49 0.23
C GLN A 40 10.69 -11.29 1.65
N ASN A 41 9.86 -10.92 2.60
CA ASN A 41 10.26 -10.76 4.00
C ASN A 41 10.10 -12.06 4.81
N GLY A 42 9.71 -13.16 4.15
CA GLY A 42 9.50 -14.44 4.80
C GLY A 42 8.20 -14.51 5.59
N ARG A 43 7.27 -13.61 5.35
CA ARG A 43 6.00 -13.57 6.07
C ARG A 43 4.85 -14.09 5.21
N VAL A 44 3.91 -14.77 5.87
CA VAL A 44 2.67 -15.22 5.26
C VAL A 44 1.51 -14.56 5.98
N TYR A 45 0.66 -13.90 5.23
CA TYR A 45 -0.56 -13.29 5.75
C TYR A 45 -1.73 -14.22 5.43
N PRO A 46 -2.30 -14.91 6.45
CA PRO A 46 -3.45 -15.75 6.19
C PRO A 46 -4.61 -14.97 5.60
N LYS A 47 -5.38 -15.63 4.76
CA LYS A 47 -6.55 -15.03 4.11
C LYS A 47 -7.46 -14.31 5.11
N ASP A 48 -7.72 -14.93 6.27
CA ASP A 48 -8.61 -14.36 7.28
C ASP A 48 -8.03 -13.08 7.89
N GLU A 49 -6.71 -13.00 8.03
CA GLU A 49 -6.05 -11.79 8.52
C GLU A 49 -6.15 -10.65 7.51
N ILE A 50 -5.95 -10.95 6.24
CA ILE A 50 -6.11 -9.96 5.17
C ILE A 50 -7.56 -9.46 5.13
N LYS A 51 -8.52 -10.38 5.16
CA LYS A 51 -9.94 -10.03 5.11
C LYS A 51 -10.33 -9.11 6.26
N LYS A 52 -9.93 -9.46 7.48
CA LYS A 52 -10.24 -8.66 8.66
C LYS A 52 -9.61 -7.27 8.57
N ALA A 53 -8.34 -7.18 8.18
CA ALA A 53 -7.64 -5.91 8.08
C ALA A 53 -8.25 -5.02 6.99
N VAL A 54 -8.60 -5.61 5.85
CA VAL A 54 -9.25 -4.87 4.75
C VAL A 54 -10.64 -4.38 5.18
N GLU A 55 -11.41 -5.21 5.86
CA GLU A 55 -12.73 -4.80 6.36
C GLU A 55 -12.62 -3.64 7.34
N ASN A 56 -11.60 -3.63 8.20
CA ASN A 56 -11.37 -2.53 9.13
C ASN A 56 -11.09 -1.22 8.40
N VAL A 57 -10.30 -1.25 7.33
CA VAL A 57 -10.04 -0.05 6.51
C VAL A 57 -11.32 0.39 5.79
N THR A 58 -12.06 -0.56 5.21
CA THR A 58 -13.31 -0.27 4.52
C THR A 58 -14.32 0.38 5.47
N GLU A 59 -14.38 -0.11 6.70
CA GLU A 59 -15.26 0.47 7.71
C GLU A 59 -14.88 1.93 8.02
N ARG A 60 -13.59 2.22 8.12
CA ARG A 60 -13.10 3.59 8.30
C ARG A 60 -13.52 4.49 7.15
N LEU A 61 -13.36 4.01 5.92
CA LEU A 61 -13.78 4.76 4.73
C LEU A 61 -15.29 5.01 4.72
N ASN A 62 -16.08 4.01 5.10
CA ASN A 62 -17.55 4.13 5.15
C ASN A 62 -18.01 5.10 6.22
N LYS A 63 -17.24 5.31 7.27
CA LYS A 63 -17.51 6.30 8.31
C LYS A 63 -17.10 7.72 7.90
N GLY A 64 -16.54 7.88 6.70
CA GLY A 64 -16.08 9.18 6.22
C GLY A 64 -14.67 9.55 6.64
N GLU A 65 -13.91 8.63 7.24
CA GLU A 65 -12.51 8.88 7.54
C GLU A 65 -11.68 8.90 6.27
N THR A 66 -10.67 9.76 6.26
CA THR A 66 -9.71 9.81 5.16
C THR A 66 -8.51 8.94 5.51
N VAL A 67 -8.23 7.95 4.68
CA VAL A 67 -7.04 7.10 4.84
C VAL A 67 -5.95 7.65 3.93
N MET A 68 -4.99 8.33 4.53
CA MET A 68 -3.91 9.01 3.81
C MET A 68 -2.70 8.09 3.71
N GLY A 69 -1.97 8.21 2.60
CA GLY A 69 -0.71 7.50 2.41
C GLY A 69 0.41 8.47 2.04
N GLU A 70 1.63 7.99 2.20
CA GLU A 70 2.83 8.80 2.01
C GLU A 70 3.62 8.32 0.80
N LEU A 71 4.44 9.23 0.29
CA LEU A 71 5.41 8.87 -0.73
C LEU A 71 6.67 8.42 -0.03
N ASP A 72 7.10 7.18 -0.36
CA ASP A 72 8.21 6.51 0.26
C ASP A 72 7.88 6.02 1.68
N HIS A 73 8.78 5.24 2.28
CA HIS A 73 8.54 4.61 3.58
C HIS A 73 8.99 5.48 4.75
N PRO A 74 8.08 5.90 5.63
CA PRO A 74 8.51 6.32 6.95
C PRO A 74 8.73 5.08 7.83
N GLU A 75 9.57 5.21 8.84
CA GLU A 75 9.80 4.16 9.83
C GLU A 75 8.68 4.09 10.87
N GLU A 76 7.76 5.03 10.84
CA GLU A 76 6.70 5.19 11.83
C GLU A 76 5.38 4.67 11.30
N LEU A 77 4.52 4.21 12.21
CA LEU A 77 3.15 3.86 11.84
C LEU A 77 2.27 5.10 11.67
N GLN A 78 2.63 6.18 12.33
CA GLN A 78 1.88 7.43 12.28
C GLN A 78 2.07 8.14 10.92
N ILE A 79 0.99 8.73 10.42
CA ILE A 79 1.01 9.47 9.17
C ILE A 79 1.63 10.85 9.41
N ASN A 80 2.60 11.22 8.57
CA ASN A 80 3.22 12.54 8.55
C ASN A 80 2.56 13.37 7.47
N LEU A 81 1.83 14.41 7.86
CA LEU A 81 1.04 15.21 6.92
C LEU A 81 1.88 15.88 5.83
N ASP A 82 3.12 16.23 6.13
CA ASP A 82 4.03 16.83 5.15
C ASP A 82 4.50 15.86 4.07
N ARG A 83 4.26 14.57 4.25
CA ARG A 83 4.66 13.54 3.30
C ARG A 83 3.48 12.90 2.57
N VAL A 84 2.26 13.30 2.88
CA VAL A 84 1.07 12.74 2.26
C VAL A 84 1.08 13.02 0.76
N SER A 85 0.89 11.97 -0.04
CA SER A 85 0.87 12.04 -1.50
C SER A 85 -0.46 11.60 -2.09
N HIS A 86 -1.24 10.84 -1.33
CA HIS A 86 -2.47 10.22 -1.85
C HIS A 86 -3.43 9.84 -0.73
N ILE A 87 -4.63 9.53 -1.15
CA ILE A 87 -5.65 8.95 -0.26
C ILE A 87 -6.11 7.61 -0.84
N ILE A 88 -6.43 6.69 0.05
CA ILE A 88 -7.01 5.41 -0.35
C ILE A 88 -8.50 5.62 -0.59
N THR A 89 -8.98 5.29 -1.78
CA THR A 89 -10.40 5.45 -2.11
C THR A 89 -11.16 4.15 -2.02
N ASP A 90 -10.50 3.04 -2.30
CA ASP A 90 -11.13 1.71 -2.24
C ASP A 90 -10.12 0.68 -1.74
N LEU A 91 -10.60 -0.26 -0.97
CA LEU A 91 -9.85 -1.44 -0.57
C LEU A 91 -10.84 -2.58 -0.38
N TYR A 92 -10.59 -3.70 -1.04
CA TYR A 92 -11.50 -4.85 -0.98
C TYR A 92 -10.71 -6.14 -1.17
N CYS A 93 -11.30 -7.26 -0.76
CA CYS A 93 -10.69 -8.57 -0.91
C CYS A 93 -11.17 -9.28 -2.16
N GLU A 94 -10.24 -9.96 -2.81
CA GLU A 94 -10.52 -10.90 -3.88
C GLU A 94 -9.66 -12.13 -3.60
N ASP A 95 -10.31 -13.26 -3.35
CA ASP A 95 -9.66 -14.47 -2.84
C ASP A 95 -8.87 -14.14 -1.55
N SER A 96 -7.58 -14.41 -1.51
CA SER A 96 -6.72 -14.14 -0.35
C SER A 96 -6.03 -12.78 -0.43
N ASN A 97 -6.36 -11.96 -1.43
CA ASN A 97 -5.63 -10.73 -1.72
C ASN A 97 -6.46 -9.49 -1.39
N GLY A 98 -5.75 -8.41 -1.04
CA GLY A 98 -6.35 -7.09 -0.89
C GLY A 98 -6.05 -6.25 -2.11
N LEU A 99 -7.10 -5.88 -2.84
CA LEU A 99 -7.01 -5.01 -4.00
C LEU A 99 -7.47 -3.61 -3.61
N GLY A 100 -6.89 -2.61 -4.24
CA GLY A 100 -7.21 -1.25 -3.87
C GLY A 100 -7.05 -0.25 -4.99
N LYS A 101 -7.51 0.94 -4.67
CA LYS A 101 -7.40 2.11 -5.53
C LYS A 101 -7.03 3.29 -4.65
N LEU A 102 -6.12 4.10 -5.12
CA LEU A 102 -5.73 5.32 -4.44
C LEU A 102 -5.78 6.49 -5.41
N LYS A 103 -6.03 7.66 -4.86
CA LYS A 103 -6.08 8.91 -5.62
C LYS A 103 -4.89 9.77 -5.21
N ILE A 104 -4.08 10.16 -6.19
CA ILE A 104 -2.96 11.07 -5.95
C ILE A 104 -3.53 12.49 -5.80
N ILE A 105 -3.13 13.16 -4.72
CA ILE A 105 -3.66 14.48 -4.40
C ILE A 105 -2.59 15.56 -4.56
N GLU A 106 -3.02 16.81 -4.64
CA GLU A 106 -2.15 17.95 -4.97
C GLU A 106 -1.41 18.48 -3.74
N THR A 107 -0.69 17.60 -3.06
CA THR A 107 0.28 17.95 -2.03
C THR A 107 1.68 18.03 -2.67
N PRO A 108 2.69 18.57 -2.00
CA PRO A 108 4.04 18.55 -2.55
C PRO A 108 4.50 17.15 -2.93
N MET A 109 4.28 16.15 -2.08
CA MET A 109 4.65 14.76 -2.36
C MET A 109 3.75 14.14 -3.43
N GLY A 110 2.47 14.49 -3.45
CA GLY A 110 1.55 14.03 -4.50
C GLY A 110 1.94 14.56 -5.87
N ASN A 111 2.39 15.80 -5.93
CA ASN A 111 2.86 16.40 -7.19
C ASN A 111 4.13 15.71 -7.69
N ILE A 112 5.03 15.32 -6.78
CA ILE A 112 6.22 14.54 -7.15
C ILE A 112 5.81 13.17 -7.71
N ALA A 113 4.94 12.46 -7.01
CA ALA A 113 4.46 11.16 -7.46
C ALA A 113 3.79 11.26 -8.83
N ARG A 114 2.94 12.26 -9.02
CA ARG A 114 2.24 12.51 -10.28
C ARG A 114 3.22 12.76 -11.42
N ALA A 115 4.20 13.64 -11.19
CA ALA A 115 5.19 13.97 -12.20
C ALA A 115 5.99 12.72 -12.61
N LEU A 116 6.40 11.90 -11.64
CA LEU A 116 7.14 10.67 -11.90
C LEU A 116 6.31 9.67 -12.70
N LEU A 117 5.06 9.44 -12.30
CA LEU A 117 4.18 8.50 -12.99
C LEU A 117 3.87 8.94 -14.41
N LYS A 118 3.62 10.23 -14.61
CA LYS A 118 3.34 10.77 -15.96
C LYS A 118 4.58 10.72 -16.85
N ALA A 119 5.77 10.76 -16.27
CA ALA A 119 7.02 10.62 -17.01
C ALA A 119 7.34 9.15 -17.34
N GLY A 120 6.53 8.22 -16.90
CA GLY A 120 6.73 6.79 -17.16
C GLY A 120 7.48 6.04 -16.08
N ALA A 121 7.80 6.69 -14.96
CA ALA A 121 8.40 5.99 -13.82
C ALA A 121 7.41 4.98 -13.25
N LYS A 122 7.92 3.81 -12.87
CA LYS A 122 7.10 2.75 -12.28
C LYS A 122 7.29 2.78 -10.77
N LEU A 123 6.20 3.04 -10.07
CA LEU A 123 6.18 3.05 -8.61
C LEU A 123 5.35 1.87 -8.12
N GLY A 124 5.79 1.28 -7.03
CA GLY A 124 5.08 0.20 -6.37
C GLY A 124 4.30 0.71 -5.18
N VAL A 125 3.77 -0.23 -4.43
CA VAL A 125 3.02 0.06 -3.21
C VAL A 125 3.56 -0.76 -2.06
N SER A 126 3.33 -0.28 -0.84
CA SER A 126 3.72 -1.01 0.36
C SER A 126 2.67 -0.82 1.43
N SER A 127 2.10 -1.92 1.90
CA SER A 127 1.22 -1.84 3.06
C SER A 127 2.05 -1.51 4.30
N ARG A 128 1.49 -0.72 5.18
CA ARG A 128 2.09 -0.33 6.45
C ARG A 128 1.09 -0.65 7.55
N GLY A 129 1.51 -1.46 8.49
CA GLY A 129 0.63 -1.90 9.55
C GLY A 129 1.37 -2.50 10.73
N SER A 130 0.64 -3.23 11.53
CA SER A 130 1.17 -3.91 12.72
C SER A 130 0.56 -5.30 12.87
N GLY A 131 1.28 -6.15 13.57
CA GLY A 131 0.81 -7.49 13.84
C GLY A 131 1.85 -8.31 14.60
N ASN A 132 1.51 -9.55 14.86
CA ASN A 132 2.40 -10.53 15.46
C ASN A 132 2.89 -11.48 14.38
N VAL A 133 4.13 -11.91 14.50
CA VAL A 133 4.74 -12.84 13.54
C VAL A 133 5.33 -13.99 14.34
N ASN A 134 4.91 -15.21 14.03
CA ASN A 134 5.45 -16.39 14.72
C ASN A 134 6.77 -16.86 14.10
N GLU A 135 7.35 -17.92 14.63
CA GLU A 135 8.65 -18.43 14.19
C GLU A 135 8.67 -18.86 12.73
N SER A 136 7.53 -19.30 12.20
CA SER A 136 7.42 -19.71 10.79
C SER A 136 7.13 -18.55 9.85
N GLY A 137 6.98 -17.35 10.37
CA GLY A 137 6.65 -16.16 9.56
C GLY A 137 5.17 -15.92 9.36
N ARG A 138 4.31 -16.65 10.06
CA ARG A 138 2.87 -16.48 9.95
C ARG A 138 2.39 -15.28 10.76
N VAL A 139 1.64 -14.40 10.11
CA VAL A 139 1.15 -13.16 10.72
C VAL A 139 -0.21 -13.39 11.38
N SER A 140 -0.40 -12.78 12.55
CA SER A 140 -1.66 -12.75 13.27
C SER A 140 -1.91 -11.37 13.84
N ASP A 141 -3.15 -11.07 14.19
CA ASP A 141 -3.59 -9.77 14.73
C ASP A 141 -3.15 -8.61 13.82
N PHE A 142 -3.28 -8.82 12.52
CA PHE A 142 -2.85 -7.85 11.52
C PHE A 142 -3.82 -6.68 11.42
N ASP A 143 -3.24 -5.46 11.43
CA ASP A 143 -3.98 -4.24 11.21
C ASP A 143 -3.27 -3.39 10.16
N ILE A 144 -4.02 -2.82 9.22
CA ILE A 144 -3.48 -1.97 8.17
C ILE A 144 -3.66 -0.51 8.57
N VAL A 145 -2.55 0.22 8.64
CA VAL A 145 -2.59 1.67 8.83
C VAL A 145 -2.89 2.35 7.50
N THR A 146 -2.15 2.02 6.46
CA THR A 146 -2.33 2.57 5.13
C THR A 146 -1.53 1.76 4.10
N VAL A 147 -1.59 2.20 2.86
CA VAL A 147 -0.73 1.70 1.78
C VAL A 147 0.00 2.90 1.18
N ASP A 148 1.31 2.85 1.21
CA ASP A 148 2.18 3.93 0.72
C ASP A 148 2.58 3.70 -0.74
N ILE A 149 2.99 4.77 -1.44
CA ILE A 149 3.59 4.68 -2.76
C ILE A 149 5.10 4.67 -2.56
N VAL A 150 5.79 3.70 -3.15
CA VAL A 150 7.22 3.54 -2.92
C VAL A 150 7.96 3.35 -4.24
N ALA A 151 9.17 3.89 -4.29
CA ALA A 151 10.09 3.58 -5.38
C ALA A 151 10.57 2.14 -5.20
N GLN A 152 10.94 1.50 -6.29
CA GLN A 152 11.45 0.14 -6.23
C GLN A 152 12.71 0.13 -5.36
N PRO A 153 12.69 -0.59 -4.23
CA PRO A 153 13.91 -0.71 -3.45
C PRO A 153 14.94 -1.47 -4.25
N SER A 154 16.20 -1.12 -4.07
CA SER A 154 17.28 -1.90 -4.67
C SER A 154 17.20 -3.32 -4.14
N ALA A 155 17.36 -4.31 -5.02
CA ALA A 155 17.38 -5.70 -4.60
C ALA A 155 18.47 -5.88 -3.54
N PRO A 156 18.23 -6.69 -2.49
CA PRO A 156 19.27 -6.95 -1.47
C PRO A 156 20.59 -7.37 -2.08
N ASP A 157 20.56 -8.10 -3.18
CA ASP A 157 21.75 -8.57 -3.89
C ASP A 157 22.47 -7.46 -4.65
N ALA A 158 21.84 -6.31 -4.85
CA ALA A 158 22.47 -5.16 -5.48
C ALA A 158 23.40 -4.41 -4.54
N TYR A 159 23.36 -4.73 -3.27
CA TYR A 159 24.25 -4.18 -2.25
C TYR A 159 25.20 -5.28 -1.80
N PRO A 160 26.38 -5.32 -2.33
CA PRO A 160 27.36 -6.31 -1.88
C PRO A 160 27.80 -6.05 -0.43
#